data_0d61349fa69244ce40edee4d011643d0
#
_entry.id   0d61349fa69244ce40edee4d011643d0
#
_cell.length_a   1.000
_cell.length_b   1.000
_cell.length_c   1.000
_cell.angle_alpha   90.00
_cell.angle_beta   90.00
_cell.angle_gamma   90.00
#
_symmetry.space_group_name_H-M   'P 1'
#
loop_
_entity.id
_entity.type
_entity.pdbx_description
1 polymer ?
#
loop_
_entity_poly.entity_id
_entity_poly.type
_entity_poly.pdbx_seq_one_letter_code
_entity_poly.pdbx_strand_id
1 'polypeptide(L)'
;YPAREGKDGKPYSSATSTKLEAGGNWVKNGDVTDDWGVIQLNSNIGNKVGWLGLKYQAGAYTGNVTVAGYPRDVRGGYYFDNPYMFKHTSAISSDDKWRMLYYKNLDTSAGQSGAPVYQYYADTGYTAIAIHRGQNNSTNVGVRIHEWLFNKLVSYR
;
A
#
# COMPACT_ATOMS: atom_id res chain seq x y z
N TYR A 1 -7.35 7.23 -10.92
CA TYR A 1 -6.54 8.30 -11.54
C TYR A 1 -5.11 8.20 -11.04
N PRO A 2 -4.17 7.60 -11.79
CA PRO A 2 -2.75 7.56 -11.39
C PRO A 2 -2.14 8.96 -11.33
N ALA A 3 -1.22 9.15 -10.37
CA ALA A 3 -0.50 10.40 -10.16
C ALA A 3 -1.42 11.64 -10.05
N ARG A 4 -2.57 11.48 -9.43
CA ARG A 4 -3.47 12.60 -9.19
C ARG A 4 -2.80 13.67 -8.33
N GLU A 5 -2.87 14.92 -8.78
CA GLU A 5 -2.30 16.06 -8.09
C GLU A 5 -3.33 17.18 -8.04
N GLY A 6 -3.86 17.44 -6.87
CA GLY A 6 -4.92 18.40 -6.67
C GLY A 6 -6.24 18.02 -7.36
N LYS A 7 -7.16 18.98 -7.44
CA LYS A 7 -8.50 18.77 -8.00
C LYS A 7 -8.45 18.41 -9.49
N ASP A 8 -7.64 19.12 -10.24
CA ASP A 8 -7.62 19.08 -11.72
C ASP A 8 -6.41 18.33 -12.28
N GLY A 9 -5.39 18.08 -11.47
CA GLY A 9 -4.18 17.36 -11.87
C GLY A 9 -4.41 15.87 -12.07
N LYS A 10 -4.83 15.48 -13.28
CA LYS A 10 -5.07 14.09 -13.71
C LYS A 10 -4.25 13.81 -14.95
N PRO A 11 -2.90 13.72 -14.83
CA PRO A 11 -2.00 13.63 -16.00
C PRO A 11 -2.22 12.37 -16.83
N TYR A 12 -2.85 11.36 -16.25
CA TYR A 12 -3.19 10.12 -16.92
C TYR A 12 -4.70 9.86 -16.89
N SER A 13 -5.20 9.07 -17.85
CA SER A 13 -6.58 8.62 -17.86
C SER A 13 -6.89 7.76 -16.63
N SER A 14 -8.17 7.55 -16.34
CA SER A 14 -8.62 6.66 -15.27
C SER A 14 -8.77 5.23 -15.75
N ALA A 15 -8.72 4.30 -14.81
CA ALA A 15 -9.24 2.96 -14.95
C ALA A 15 -10.30 2.70 -13.89
N THR A 16 -11.26 1.87 -14.20
CA THR A 16 -12.34 1.44 -13.29
C THR A 16 -12.24 -0.06 -13.05
N SER A 17 -13.03 -0.57 -12.16
CA SER A 17 -13.14 -2.00 -11.88
C SER A 17 -14.54 -2.36 -11.43
N THR A 18 -14.95 -3.59 -11.75
CA THR A 18 -16.13 -4.27 -11.19
C THR A 18 -15.72 -5.49 -10.37
N LYS A 19 -14.41 -5.77 -10.29
CA LYS A 19 -13.86 -6.93 -9.57
C LYS A 19 -13.07 -6.45 -8.36
N LEU A 20 -13.66 -6.67 -7.20
CA LEU A 20 -13.11 -6.28 -5.90
C LEU A 20 -13.07 -7.53 -5.01
N GLU A 21 -12.00 -7.69 -4.27
CA GLU A 21 -11.89 -8.72 -3.23
C GLU A 21 -11.20 -8.15 -2.00
N ALA A 22 -11.57 -8.64 -0.84
CA ALA A 22 -10.97 -8.26 0.45
C ALA A 22 -10.72 -9.52 1.31
N GLY A 23 -9.88 -9.38 2.31
CA GLY A 23 -9.58 -10.44 3.26
C GLY A 23 -10.85 -10.96 3.94
N GLY A 24 -11.09 -12.28 3.83
CA GLY A 24 -12.33 -12.88 4.34
C GLY A 24 -12.48 -12.79 5.85
N ASN A 25 -11.38 -12.93 6.59
CA ASN A 25 -11.40 -12.79 8.05
C ASN A 25 -11.54 -11.33 8.50
N TRP A 26 -11.01 -10.37 7.73
CA TRP A 26 -11.28 -8.96 7.96
C TRP A 26 -12.78 -8.66 7.83
N VAL A 27 -13.39 -9.07 6.73
CA VAL A 27 -14.81 -8.82 6.46
C VAL A 27 -15.73 -9.49 7.49
N LYS A 28 -15.42 -10.71 7.94
CA LYS A 28 -16.27 -11.48 8.87
C LYS A 28 -16.04 -11.11 10.33
N ASN A 29 -14.80 -10.89 10.73
CA ASN A 29 -14.39 -10.88 12.13
C ASN A 29 -13.61 -9.61 12.51
N GLY A 30 -13.28 -8.73 11.57
CA GLY A 30 -12.40 -7.58 11.81
C GLY A 30 -10.95 -7.97 12.09
N ASP A 31 -10.49 -9.13 11.58
CA ASP A 31 -9.11 -9.60 11.78
C ASP A 31 -8.14 -8.68 11.05
N VAL A 32 -7.44 -7.87 11.83
CA VAL A 32 -6.49 -6.86 11.35
C VAL A 32 -5.32 -7.44 10.55
N THR A 33 -5.02 -8.72 10.72
CA THR A 33 -3.95 -9.39 9.98
C THR A 33 -4.38 -9.80 8.57
N ASP A 34 -5.68 -9.70 8.29
CA ASP A 34 -6.31 -9.99 7.00
C ASP A 34 -6.94 -8.73 6.38
N ASP A 35 -6.52 -7.53 6.84
CA ASP A 35 -6.98 -6.22 6.36
C ASP A 35 -6.27 -5.83 5.05
N TRP A 36 -6.66 -6.50 3.99
CA TRP A 36 -6.18 -6.25 2.63
C TRP A 36 -7.34 -6.22 1.63
N GLY A 37 -7.11 -5.58 0.50
CA GLY A 37 -8.04 -5.58 -0.62
C GLY A 37 -7.30 -5.55 -1.95
N VAL A 38 -7.94 -6.06 -2.99
CA VAL A 38 -7.47 -6.01 -4.37
C VAL A 38 -8.57 -5.49 -5.29
N ILE A 39 -8.16 -4.66 -6.23
CA ILE A 39 -9.00 -4.09 -7.29
C ILE A 39 -8.39 -4.51 -8.60
N GLN A 40 -9.05 -5.41 -9.35
CA GLN A 40 -8.62 -5.77 -10.69
C GLN A 40 -9.15 -4.73 -11.68
N LEU A 41 -8.26 -3.95 -12.26
CA LEU A 41 -8.63 -2.89 -13.20
C LEU A 41 -9.12 -3.46 -14.53
N ASN A 42 -10.02 -2.74 -15.18
CA ASN A 42 -10.57 -3.10 -16.50
C ASN A 42 -9.64 -2.72 -17.68
N SER A 43 -8.46 -2.19 -17.40
CA SER A 43 -7.47 -1.82 -18.41
C SER A 43 -6.04 -1.92 -17.86
N ASN A 44 -5.09 -2.13 -18.75
CA ASN A 44 -3.67 -2.24 -18.44
C ASN A 44 -3.02 -0.85 -18.31
N ILE A 45 -3.60 0.03 -17.51
CA ILE A 45 -3.08 1.40 -17.32
C ILE A 45 -1.65 1.40 -16.79
N GLY A 46 -1.24 0.36 -16.07
CA GLY A 46 0.13 0.16 -15.60
C GLY A 46 1.17 0.24 -16.73
N ASN A 47 0.85 -0.19 -17.94
CA ASN A 47 1.76 -0.09 -19.08
C ASN A 47 2.15 1.36 -19.44
N LYS A 48 1.35 2.33 -19.01
CA LYS A 48 1.61 3.77 -19.23
C LYS A 48 2.25 4.45 -18.03
N VAL A 49 1.91 4.00 -16.81
CA VAL A 49 2.29 4.70 -15.58
C VAL A 49 3.30 3.94 -14.72
N GLY A 50 3.64 2.72 -15.12
CA GLY A 50 4.46 1.81 -14.32
C GLY A 50 3.67 1.11 -13.22
N TRP A 51 4.37 0.27 -12.48
CA TRP A 51 3.84 -0.49 -11.35
C TRP A 51 4.93 -0.78 -10.33
N LEU A 52 4.54 -1.13 -9.13
CA LEU A 52 5.42 -1.73 -8.14
C LEU A 52 5.46 -3.26 -8.34
N GLY A 53 6.63 -3.85 -8.18
CA GLY A 53 6.75 -5.30 -8.01
C GLY A 53 6.02 -5.74 -6.74
N LEU A 54 5.81 -7.05 -6.61
CA LEU A 54 5.36 -7.68 -5.36
C LEU A 54 6.43 -8.66 -4.90
N LYS A 55 6.67 -8.73 -3.59
CA LYS A 55 7.64 -9.67 -3.03
C LYS A 55 7.09 -10.34 -1.78
N TYR A 56 7.37 -11.63 -1.70
CA TYR A 56 7.30 -12.44 -0.51
C TYR A 56 8.70 -12.97 -0.18
N GLN A 57 9.00 -13.08 1.10
CA GLN A 57 10.14 -13.83 1.63
C GLN A 57 9.77 -14.46 2.98
N ALA A 58 10.30 -15.65 3.27
CA ALA A 58 10.03 -16.34 4.54
C ALA A 58 10.70 -15.66 5.75
N GLY A 59 11.88 -15.07 5.54
CA GLY A 59 12.63 -14.35 6.57
C GLY A 59 12.05 -12.96 6.87
N ALA A 60 12.55 -12.34 7.93
CA ALA A 60 12.19 -10.97 8.26
C ALA A 60 12.67 -9.99 7.19
N TYR A 61 11.87 -8.95 6.95
CA TYR A 61 12.31 -7.77 6.22
C TYR A 61 13.13 -6.85 7.13
N THR A 62 14.15 -6.24 6.59
CA THR A 62 15.03 -5.29 7.28
C THR A 62 15.28 -4.06 6.40
N GLY A 63 15.94 -3.04 6.96
CA GLY A 63 16.26 -1.82 6.24
C GLY A 63 15.11 -0.81 6.22
N ASN A 64 15.15 0.09 5.26
CA ASN A 64 14.18 1.17 5.15
C ASN A 64 13.01 0.77 4.25
N VAL A 65 11.82 1.22 4.63
CA VAL A 65 10.60 1.16 3.81
C VAL A 65 10.10 2.55 3.51
N THR A 66 9.45 2.69 2.37
CA THR A 66 8.72 3.90 1.98
C THR A 66 7.23 3.59 1.93
N VAL A 67 6.43 4.51 2.47
CA VAL A 67 4.97 4.57 2.25
C VAL A 67 4.68 5.78 1.38
N ALA A 68 3.91 5.61 0.32
CA ALA A 68 3.46 6.70 -0.53
C ALA A 68 1.94 6.61 -0.73
N GLY A 69 1.23 7.66 -0.35
CA GLY A 69 -0.23 7.67 -0.40
C GLY A 69 -0.80 9.09 -0.32
N TYR A 70 -2.11 9.17 -0.22
CA TYR A 70 -2.85 10.44 -0.23
C TYR A 70 -3.44 10.71 1.17
N PRO A 71 -2.74 11.48 2.02
CA PRO A 71 -3.23 11.83 3.36
C PRO A 71 -4.41 12.80 3.27
N ARG A 72 -5.35 12.65 4.20
CA ARG A 72 -6.59 13.43 4.23
C ARG A 72 -6.42 14.83 4.83
N ASP A 73 -5.51 14.99 5.76
CA ASP A 73 -5.37 16.16 6.64
C ASP A 73 -4.24 17.10 6.28
N VAL A 74 -3.48 16.80 5.23
CA VAL A 74 -2.35 17.64 4.81
C VAL A 74 -2.87 18.80 3.94
N ARG A 75 -2.43 20.03 4.25
CA ARG A 75 -2.78 21.30 3.58
C ARG A 75 -4.21 21.81 3.82
N GLY A 76 -4.87 21.44 4.91
CA GLY A 76 -6.12 22.10 5.37
C GLY A 76 -7.31 21.98 4.44
N GLY A 77 -7.26 21.06 3.46
CA GLY A 77 -8.34 20.82 2.51
C GLY A 77 -9.03 19.48 2.75
N TYR A 78 -10.28 19.40 2.38
CA TYR A 78 -10.97 18.14 2.32
C TYR A 78 -10.31 17.24 1.26
N TYR A 79 -9.96 16.03 1.67
CA TYR A 79 -9.32 14.97 0.92
C TYR A 79 -9.83 14.78 -0.53
N PHE A 80 -11.12 14.97 -0.76
CA PHE A 80 -11.73 14.79 -2.08
C PHE A 80 -11.48 15.98 -3.04
N ASP A 81 -11.20 17.15 -2.51
CA ASP A 81 -11.09 18.35 -3.31
C ASP A 81 -9.67 18.63 -3.79
N ASN A 82 -8.65 18.18 -3.04
CA ASN A 82 -7.26 18.51 -3.36
C ASN A 82 -6.27 17.40 -2.96
N PRO A 83 -6.34 16.18 -3.55
CA PRO A 83 -5.47 15.08 -3.19
C PRO A 83 -4.05 15.29 -3.76
N TYR A 84 -3.08 15.33 -2.85
CA TYR A 84 -1.65 15.28 -3.18
C TYR A 84 -1.04 14.01 -2.61
N MET A 85 -0.11 13.41 -3.36
CA MET A 85 0.65 12.25 -2.87
C MET A 85 1.80 12.72 -2.00
N PHE A 86 1.91 12.08 -0.84
CA PHE A 86 3.05 12.25 0.07
C PHE A 86 3.74 10.92 0.29
N LYS A 87 5.05 10.97 0.42
CA LYS A 87 5.86 9.80 0.76
C LYS A 87 6.78 10.10 1.92
N HIS A 88 7.00 9.10 2.76
CA HIS A 88 8.00 9.15 3.83
C HIS A 88 8.71 7.81 3.90
N THR A 89 9.99 7.85 4.26
CA THR A 89 10.86 6.67 4.35
C THR A 89 11.38 6.53 5.77
N SER A 90 11.32 5.34 6.34
CA SER A 90 11.84 5.04 7.67
C SER A 90 12.25 3.58 7.79
N ALA A 91 13.02 3.26 8.83
CA ALA A 91 13.45 1.90 9.09
C ALA A 91 12.29 1.00 9.55
N ILE A 92 12.33 -0.25 9.16
CA ILE A 92 11.52 -1.32 9.75
C ILE A 92 11.94 -1.44 11.21
N SER A 93 10.98 -1.42 12.13
CA SER A 93 11.21 -1.58 13.56
C SER A 93 11.05 -3.02 14.02
N SER A 94 10.10 -3.76 13.42
CA SER A 94 9.95 -5.20 13.61
C SER A 94 9.13 -5.82 12.47
N ASP A 95 9.30 -7.12 12.28
CA ASP A 95 8.56 -7.96 11.34
C ASP A 95 8.20 -9.25 12.09
N ASP A 96 6.93 -9.56 12.24
CA ASP A 96 6.49 -10.78 12.89
C ASP A 96 6.73 -12.03 12.03
N LYS A 97 7.22 -11.84 10.80
CA LYS A 97 7.48 -12.86 9.76
C LYS A 97 6.24 -13.55 9.20
N TRP A 98 5.07 -13.28 9.78
CA TRP A 98 3.81 -13.92 9.41
C TRP A 98 2.87 -12.97 8.67
N ARG A 99 2.31 -12.00 9.39
CA ARG A 99 1.21 -11.19 8.90
C ARG A 99 1.45 -9.69 8.95
N MET A 100 2.31 -9.21 9.87
CA MET A 100 2.41 -7.79 10.16
C MET A 100 3.85 -7.28 10.06
N LEU A 101 3.99 -6.10 9.45
CA LEU A 101 5.23 -5.36 9.34
C LEU A 101 5.09 -4.03 10.09
N TYR A 102 6.03 -3.72 10.98
CA TYR A 102 6.03 -2.53 11.82
C TYR A 102 7.17 -1.59 11.47
N TYR A 103 6.89 -0.30 11.41
CA TYR A 103 7.88 0.75 11.11
C TYR A 103 7.59 1.99 11.94
N LYS A 104 8.61 2.47 12.66
CA LYS A 104 8.56 3.67 13.52
C LYS A 104 9.00 4.90 12.74
N ASN A 105 8.69 6.09 13.30
CA ASN A 105 9.16 7.38 12.78
C ASN A 105 8.79 7.63 11.31
N LEU A 106 7.76 6.98 10.83
CA LEU A 106 7.20 7.21 9.52
C LEU A 106 5.96 8.07 9.70
N ASP A 107 5.99 9.27 9.15
CA ASP A 107 4.90 10.22 9.25
C ASP A 107 3.80 9.81 8.26
N THR A 108 2.70 9.32 8.81
CA THR A 108 1.51 8.91 8.04
C THR A 108 0.26 9.50 8.67
N SER A 109 -0.72 9.75 7.83
CA SER A 109 -1.99 10.33 8.24
C SER A 109 -3.17 9.52 7.72
N ALA A 110 -4.34 9.79 8.30
CA ALA A 110 -5.59 9.23 7.81
C ALA A 110 -5.75 9.46 6.29
N GLY A 111 -6.20 8.45 5.56
CA GLY A 111 -6.32 8.45 4.10
C GLY A 111 -5.18 7.70 3.39
N GLN A 112 -4.06 7.44 4.04
CA GLN A 112 -2.97 6.65 3.47
C GLN A 112 -3.15 5.14 3.66
N SER A 113 -4.18 4.68 4.34
CA SER A 113 -4.53 3.25 4.43
C SER A 113 -4.72 2.65 3.03
N GLY A 114 -4.15 1.47 2.80
CA GLY A 114 -4.08 0.82 1.50
C GLY A 114 -2.88 1.24 0.65
N ALA A 115 -2.09 2.22 1.09
CA ALA A 115 -0.87 2.61 0.40
C ALA A 115 0.17 1.47 0.40
N PRO A 116 1.00 1.34 -0.66
CA PRO A 116 2.07 0.37 -0.67
C PRO A 116 3.15 0.72 0.35
N VAL A 117 3.63 -0.30 1.05
CA VAL A 117 4.87 -0.27 1.83
C VAL A 117 5.91 -0.97 1.00
N TYR A 118 6.91 -0.25 0.51
CA TYR A 118 7.82 -0.77 -0.49
C TYR A 118 9.30 -0.48 -0.20
N GLN A 119 10.16 -1.30 -0.80
CA GLN A 119 11.62 -1.15 -0.81
C GLN A 119 12.13 -1.15 -2.25
N TYR A 120 13.35 -0.70 -2.44
CA TYR A 120 14.07 -0.84 -3.71
C TYR A 120 14.98 -2.08 -3.64
N TYR A 121 14.91 -2.91 -4.67
CA TYR A 121 15.79 -4.06 -4.88
C TYR A 121 16.49 -3.91 -6.22
N ALA A 122 17.78 -4.24 -6.27
CA ALA A 122 18.59 -4.05 -7.47
C ALA A 122 18.12 -4.93 -8.66
N ASP A 123 17.55 -6.09 -8.35
CA ASP A 123 17.06 -7.07 -9.32
C ASP A 123 15.62 -6.82 -9.80
N THR A 124 14.77 -6.25 -8.94
CA THR A 124 13.33 -6.11 -9.20
C THR A 124 12.80 -4.68 -9.13
N GLY A 125 13.66 -3.71 -8.78
CA GLY A 125 13.27 -2.32 -8.63
C GLY A 125 12.38 -2.07 -7.41
N TYR A 126 11.52 -1.07 -7.49
CA TYR A 126 10.58 -0.73 -6.42
C TYR A 126 9.53 -1.83 -6.26
N THR A 127 9.48 -2.42 -5.08
CA THR A 127 8.73 -3.64 -4.82
C THR A 127 7.96 -3.52 -3.49
N ALA A 128 6.66 -3.71 -3.54
CA ALA A 128 5.79 -3.71 -2.36
C ALA A 128 5.96 -5.02 -1.57
N ILE A 129 6.09 -4.88 -0.26
CA ILE A 129 6.28 -5.96 0.71
C ILE A 129 5.18 -6.00 1.77
N ALA A 130 4.41 -4.90 1.91
CA ALA A 130 3.24 -4.83 2.78
C ALA A 130 2.24 -3.78 2.25
N ILE A 131 1.04 -3.81 2.79
CA ILE A 131 -0.04 -2.85 2.58
C ILE A 131 -0.18 -2.02 3.86
N HIS A 132 -0.02 -0.70 3.78
CA HIS A 132 -0.16 0.17 4.95
C HIS A 132 -1.58 0.11 5.48
N ARG A 133 -1.71 -0.20 6.76
CA ARG A 133 -3.00 -0.25 7.44
C ARG A 133 -3.26 1.01 8.26
N GLY A 134 -2.24 1.50 8.97
CA GLY A 134 -2.38 2.65 9.86
C GLY A 134 -1.38 2.62 11.00
N GLN A 135 -1.80 3.10 12.16
CA GLN A 135 -0.97 3.21 13.35
C GLN A 135 -1.57 2.39 14.49
N ASN A 136 -0.72 1.69 15.23
CA ASN A 136 -1.04 1.03 16.50
C ASN A 136 -0.16 1.66 17.57
N ASN A 137 -0.77 2.37 18.52
CA ASN A 137 -0.08 3.23 19.50
C ASN A 137 0.85 4.24 18.77
N SER A 138 2.16 4.13 18.94
CA SER A 138 3.17 5.01 18.32
C SER A 138 3.90 4.39 17.14
N THR A 139 3.41 3.27 16.63
CA THR A 139 4.07 2.50 15.56
C THR A 139 3.15 2.32 14.38
N ASN A 140 3.62 2.66 13.20
CA ASN A 140 2.92 2.37 11.97
C ASN A 140 2.99 0.89 11.65
N VAL A 141 1.94 0.37 11.03
CA VAL A 141 1.77 -1.05 10.76
C VAL A 141 1.18 -1.28 9.38
N GLY A 142 1.65 -2.32 8.72
CA GLY A 142 1.10 -2.79 7.45
C GLY A 142 0.84 -4.30 7.47
N VAL A 143 -0.14 -4.72 6.70
CA VAL A 143 -0.37 -6.15 6.41
C VAL A 143 0.75 -6.61 5.50
N ARG A 144 1.58 -7.52 6.00
CA ARG A 144 2.72 -8.08 5.29
C ARG A 144 2.25 -8.93 4.11
N ILE A 145 2.88 -8.79 2.96
CA ILE A 145 2.65 -9.71 1.83
C ILE A 145 3.34 -11.03 2.15
N HIS A 146 2.62 -11.92 2.83
CA HIS A 146 3.04 -13.28 3.13
C HIS A 146 2.74 -14.21 1.95
N GLU A 147 3.22 -15.46 1.99
CA GLU A 147 3.20 -16.39 0.85
C GLU A 147 1.80 -16.55 0.23
N TRP A 148 0.80 -16.85 1.06
CA TRP A 148 -0.56 -17.02 0.58
C TRP A 148 -1.09 -15.75 -0.09
N LEU A 149 -0.91 -14.58 0.55
CA LEU A 149 -1.36 -13.30 -0.01
C LEU A 149 -0.61 -12.95 -1.30
N PHE A 150 0.70 -13.23 -1.36
CA PHE A 150 1.48 -13.06 -2.58
C PHE A 150 0.90 -13.88 -3.73
N ASN A 151 0.68 -15.17 -3.52
CA ASN A 151 0.11 -16.07 -4.53
C ASN A 151 -1.30 -15.62 -4.95
N LYS A 152 -2.09 -15.16 -3.99
CA LYS A 152 -3.42 -14.59 -4.24
C LYS A 152 -3.33 -13.35 -5.12
N LEU A 153 -2.48 -12.38 -4.79
CA LEU A 153 -2.32 -11.15 -5.57
C LEU A 153 -1.77 -11.41 -6.98
N VAL A 154 -0.84 -12.34 -7.13
CA VAL A 154 -0.29 -12.73 -8.44
C VAL A 154 -1.35 -13.38 -9.34
N SER A 155 -2.34 -14.07 -8.78
CA SER A 155 -3.42 -14.69 -9.55
C SER A 155 -4.35 -13.70 -10.28
N TYR A 156 -4.23 -12.41 -9.99
CA TYR A 156 -4.97 -11.32 -10.67
C TYR A 156 -4.20 -10.67 -11.84
N ARG A 157 -3.00 -11.15 -12.15
CA ARG A 157 -2.19 -10.64 -13.26
C ARG A 157 -2.63 -11.16 -14.61
#